data_82a17b0f9fd7dcbf1227de23896631b0
#
_entry.id   82a17b0f9fd7dcbf1227de23896631b0
#
_cell.length_a   1.000
_cell.length_b   1.000
_cell.length_c   1.000
_cell.angle_alpha   90.00
_cell.angle_beta   90.00
_cell.angle_gamma   90.00
#
_symmetry.space_group_name_H-M   'P 1'
#
loop_
_entity.id
_entity.type
_entity.pdbx_description
1 polymer ?
#
loop_
_entity_poly.entity_id
_entity_poly.type
_entity_poly.pdbx_seq_one_letter_code
_entity_poly.pdbx_strand_id
1 'polypeptide(L)'
;SIRRQRQMCIRDREKLIDSNQEAKRLMGELGVGLISTEQFCDAARNLTLTTVSNHQIIEAANRMLVVIPDEKKRRLLKLKAKGYRLFLLSNTIDIHWDYCVEKLFPYQGHNVEDYFEKVFLSQRLHLSKPDARIYEEVIRQAAIVPEESLFIDDLQENCVAAENLGIHTFQNVEFDDWLDLEL
;
A
#
# COMPACT_ATOMS: atom_id res chain seq x y z
N SER A 1 -44.60 -11.38 -14.53
CA SER A 1 -44.90 -10.20 -15.33
C SER A 1 -43.68 -9.29 -15.41
N ILE A 2 -43.46 -8.66 -16.56
CA ILE A 2 -42.30 -7.80 -16.90
C ILE A 2 -42.04 -6.69 -15.85
N ARG A 3 -43.07 -6.19 -15.19
CA ARG A 3 -42.96 -5.17 -14.16
C ARG A 3 -42.27 -5.70 -12.88
N ARG A 4 -42.52 -6.95 -12.47
CA ARG A 4 -41.86 -7.60 -11.33
C ARG A 4 -40.39 -7.92 -11.62
N GLN A 5 -40.07 -8.35 -12.84
CA GLN A 5 -38.68 -8.58 -13.26
C GLN A 5 -37.85 -7.30 -13.32
N ARG A 6 -38.40 -6.18 -13.82
CA ARG A 6 -37.73 -4.89 -13.82
C ARG A 6 -37.46 -4.35 -12.41
N GLN A 7 -38.41 -4.50 -11.46
CA GLN A 7 -38.21 -4.10 -10.07
C GLN A 7 -37.16 -4.95 -9.34
N MET A 8 -37.10 -6.26 -9.65
CA MET A 8 -36.08 -7.15 -9.10
C MET A 8 -34.68 -6.79 -9.62
N CYS A 9 -34.53 -6.55 -10.92
CA CYS A 9 -33.26 -6.12 -11.51
C CYS A 9 -32.76 -4.76 -10.97
N ILE A 10 -33.66 -3.81 -10.69
CA ILE A 10 -33.29 -2.50 -10.12
C ILE A 10 -32.81 -2.67 -8.67
N ARG A 11 -33.53 -3.42 -7.85
CA ARG A 11 -33.12 -3.70 -6.45
C ARG A 11 -31.78 -4.46 -6.36
N ASP A 12 -31.54 -5.41 -7.26
CA ASP A 12 -30.29 -6.17 -7.28
C ASP A 12 -29.11 -5.27 -7.72
N ARG A 13 -29.36 -4.35 -8.64
CA ARG A 13 -28.39 -3.35 -9.09
C ARG A 13 -28.07 -2.32 -8.02
N GLU A 14 -29.07 -1.83 -7.31
CA GLU A 14 -28.90 -0.91 -6.16
C GLU A 14 -28.11 -1.61 -5.05
N LYS A 15 -28.43 -2.84 -4.66
CA LYS A 15 -27.67 -3.62 -3.70
C LYS A 15 -26.23 -3.86 -4.11
N LEU A 16 -25.97 -4.09 -5.41
CA LEU A 16 -24.62 -4.26 -5.94
C LEU A 16 -23.82 -2.95 -5.89
N ILE A 17 -24.45 -1.82 -6.19
CA ILE A 17 -23.83 -0.49 -6.08
C ILE A 17 -23.51 -0.16 -4.62
N ASP A 18 -24.47 -0.40 -3.72
CA ASP A 18 -24.29 -0.15 -2.28
C ASP A 18 -23.19 -1.04 -1.69
N SER A 19 -23.15 -2.33 -2.06
CA SER A 19 -22.09 -3.23 -1.60
C SER A 19 -20.71 -2.85 -2.12
N ASN A 20 -20.61 -2.33 -3.35
CA ASN A 20 -19.36 -1.84 -3.91
C ASN A 20 -18.87 -0.55 -3.22
N GLN A 21 -19.78 0.35 -2.87
CA GLN A 21 -19.43 1.57 -2.12
C GLN A 21 -18.96 1.23 -0.70
N GLU A 22 -19.67 0.32 -0.02
CA GLU A 22 -19.30 -0.14 1.30
C GLU A 22 -17.95 -0.87 1.29
N ALA A 23 -17.69 -1.72 0.30
CA ALA A 23 -16.39 -2.37 0.15
C ALA A 23 -15.25 -1.36 -0.04
N LYS A 24 -15.46 -0.31 -0.86
CA LYS A 24 -14.49 0.77 -1.03
C LYS A 24 -14.24 1.54 0.26
N ARG A 25 -15.31 1.84 1.01
CA ARG A 25 -15.21 2.51 2.32
C ARG A 25 -14.37 1.69 3.29
N LEU A 26 -14.67 0.40 3.44
CA LEU A 26 -13.95 -0.52 4.33
C LEU A 26 -12.47 -0.64 3.95
N MET A 27 -12.16 -0.75 2.66
CA MET A 27 -10.77 -0.78 2.19
C MET A 27 -10.04 0.53 2.48
N GLY A 28 -10.71 1.68 2.30
CA GLY A 28 -10.16 2.99 2.65
C GLY A 28 -9.86 3.12 4.14
N GLU A 29 -10.80 2.73 5.00
CA GLU A 29 -10.65 2.77 6.46
C GLU A 29 -9.55 1.81 6.95
N LEU A 30 -9.47 0.60 6.38
CA LEU A 30 -8.40 -0.34 6.67
C LEU A 30 -7.04 0.21 6.21
N GLY A 31 -6.97 0.84 5.02
CA GLY A 31 -5.75 1.42 4.46
C GLY A 31 -5.17 2.58 5.25
N VAL A 32 -5.97 3.24 6.06
CA VAL A 32 -5.51 4.29 6.99
C VAL A 32 -5.65 3.88 8.47
N GLY A 33 -5.88 2.60 8.74
CA GLY A 33 -5.89 2.03 10.10
C GLY A 33 -7.03 2.51 10.99
N LEU A 34 -8.16 2.94 10.41
CA LEU A 34 -9.36 3.33 11.16
C LEU A 34 -10.16 2.11 11.64
N ILE A 35 -9.98 0.98 10.98
CA ILE A 35 -10.52 -0.32 11.39
C ILE A 35 -9.41 -1.36 11.46
N SER A 36 -9.55 -2.32 12.36
CA SER A 36 -8.62 -3.45 12.47
C SER A 36 -8.86 -4.51 11.38
N THR A 37 -7.89 -5.40 11.18
CA THR A 37 -8.04 -6.59 10.32
C THR A 37 -9.24 -7.44 10.73
N GLU A 38 -9.50 -7.60 12.03
CA GLU A 38 -10.64 -8.38 12.54
C GLU A 38 -11.97 -7.71 12.17
N GLN A 39 -12.10 -6.40 12.42
CA GLN A 39 -13.29 -5.63 12.05
C GLN A 39 -13.54 -5.67 10.53
N PHE A 40 -12.48 -5.58 9.73
CA PHE A 40 -12.57 -5.75 8.27
C PHE A 40 -13.07 -7.14 7.88
N CYS A 41 -12.55 -8.21 8.49
CA CYS A 41 -12.97 -9.57 8.21
C CYS A 41 -14.46 -9.79 8.57
N ASP A 42 -14.92 -9.23 9.71
CA ASP A 42 -16.32 -9.31 10.12
C ASP A 42 -17.23 -8.56 9.12
N ALA A 43 -16.84 -7.36 8.71
CA ALA A 43 -17.59 -6.59 7.74
C ALA A 43 -17.62 -7.27 6.36
N ALA A 44 -16.51 -7.84 5.92
CA ALA A 44 -16.42 -8.58 4.65
C ALA A 44 -17.35 -9.80 4.65
N ARG A 45 -17.42 -10.57 5.75
CA ARG A 45 -18.37 -11.68 5.89
C ARG A 45 -19.82 -11.21 5.81
N ASN A 46 -20.15 -10.11 6.46
CA ASN A 46 -21.51 -9.56 6.45
C ASN A 46 -21.91 -9.08 5.05
N LEU A 47 -20.99 -8.43 4.31
CA LEU A 47 -21.24 -7.98 2.94
C LEU A 47 -21.44 -9.13 1.97
N THR A 48 -20.64 -10.19 2.11
CA THR A 48 -20.66 -11.34 1.18
C THR A 48 -21.58 -12.47 1.61
N LEU A 49 -22.19 -12.35 2.80
CA LEU A 49 -23.05 -13.37 3.41
C LEU A 49 -22.36 -14.76 3.46
N THR A 50 -21.07 -14.77 3.79
CA THR A 50 -20.26 -15.99 3.85
C THR A 50 -19.90 -16.34 5.29
N THR A 51 -19.50 -17.60 5.50
CA THR A 51 -19.05 -18.13 6.80
C THR A 51 -17.55 -18.44 6.83
N VAL A 52 -16.78 -17.87 5.87
CA VAL A 52 -15.34 -18.07 5.77
C VAL A 52 -14.61 -17.52 7.01
N SER A 53 -13.53 -18.18 7.40
CA SER A 53 -12.72 -17.75 8.53
C SER A 53 -11.88 -16.50 8.20
N ASN A 54 -11.39 -15.79 9.24
CA ASN A 54 -10.44 -14.69 9.06
C ASN A 54 -9.21 -15.15 8.29
N HIS A 55 -8.68 -16.34 8.59
CA HIS A 55 -7.53 -16.91 7.87
C HIS A 55 -7.78 -17.02 6.37
N GLN A 56 -8.96 -17.50 5.95
CA GLN A 56 -9.30 -17.62 4.52
C GLN A 56 -9.42 -16.26 3.84
N ILE A 57 -9.96 -15.24 4.53
CA ILE A 57 -10.03 -13.86 4.01
C ILE A 57 -8.62 -13.28 3.84
N ILE A 58 -7.78 -13.42 4.86
CA ILE A 58 -6.37 -12.94 4.86
C ILE A 58 -5.57 -13.65 3.76
N GLU A 59 -5.71 -14.96 3.63
CA GLU A 59 -5.05 -15.73 2.57
C GLU A 59 -5.49 -15.26 1.18
N ALA A 60 -6.80 -15.04 1.00
CA ALA A 60 -7.33 -14.54 -0.27
C ALA A 60 -6.81 -13.14 -0.61
N ALA A 61 -6.73 -12.24 0.39
CA ALA A 61 -6.17 -10.90 0.21
C ALA A 61 -4.68 -10.95 -0.20
N ASN A 62 -3.89 -11.84 0.40
CA ASN A 62 -2.47 -11.97 0.12
C ASN A 62 -2.15 -12.63 -1.23
N ARG A 63 -3.10 -13.33 -1.86
CA ARG A 63 -2.88 -13.95 -3.19
C ARG A 63 -2.57 -12.97 -4.31
N MET A 64 -2.92 -11.70 -4.16
CA MET A 64 -2.54 -10.66 -5.11
C MET A 64 -1.07 -10.26 -5.03
N LEU A 65 -0.40 -10.55 -3.91
CA LEU A 65 1.01 -10.26 -3.70
C LEU A 65 1.84 -11.42 -4.27
N VAL A 66 2.67 -11.13 -5.27
CA VAL A 66 3.41 -12.18 -5.99
C VAL A 66 4.84 -12.31 -5.46
N VAL A 67 5.70 -11.33 -5.70
CA VAL A 67 7.11 -11.39 -5.35
C VAL A 67 7.73 -9.99 -5.28
N ILE A 68 8.75 -9.83 -4.44
CA ILE A 68 9.73 -8.75 -4.54
C ILE A 68 11.00 -9.36 -5.15
N PRO A 69 11.36 -9.03 -6.40
CA PRO A 69 12.51 -9.62 -7.08
C PRO A 69 13.81 -9.43 -6.31
N ASP A 70 14.66 -10.44 -6.30
CA ASP A 70 15.93 -10.41 -5.56
C ASP A 70 16.88 -9.32 -6.04
N GLU A 71 16.81 -8.94 -7.32
CA GLU A 71 17.59 -7.83 -7.86
C GLU A 71 17.22 -6.49 -7.23
N LYS A 72 15.94 -6.26 -6.90
CA LYS A 72 15.50 -5.07 -6.19
C LYS A 72 16.06 -5.03 -4.77
N LYS A 73 16.05 -6.14 -4.07
CA LYS A 73 16.64 -6.29 -2.72
C LYS A 73 18.16 -6.03 -2.78
N ARG A 74 18.84 -6.61 -3.77
CA ARG A 74 20.28 -6.35 -4.01
C ARG A 74 20.57 -4.89 -4.31
N ARG A 75 19.72 -4.23 -5.10
CA ARG A 75 19.85 -2.79 -5.39
C ARG A 75 19.72 -1.94 -4.12
N LEU A 76 18.74 -2.24 -3.26
CA LEU A 76 18.59 -1.56 -1.97
C LEU A 76 19.83 -1.70 -1.10
N LEU A 77 20.38 -2.92 -0.95
CA LEU A 77 21.61 -3.16 -0.20
C LEU A 77 22.80 -2.40 -0.79
N LYS A 78 22.93 -2.36 -2.13
CA LYS A 78 24.01 -1.59 -2.80
C LYS A 78 23.90 -0.09 -2.54
N LEU A 79 22.68 0.48 -2.61
CA LEU A 79 22.47 1.90 -2.31
C LEU A 79 22.83 2.22 -0.86
N LYS A 80 22.41 1.37 0.08
CA LYS A 80 22.77 1.52 1.48
C LYS A 80 24.28 1.45 1.71
N ALA A 81 24.98 0.53 1.03
CA ALA A 81 26.43 0.42 1.07
C ALA A 81 27.17 1.62 0.48
N LYS A 82 26.55 2.36 -0.45
CA LYS A 82 27.04 3.65 -0.97
C LYS A 82 26.80 4.83 -0.01
N GLY A 83 26.12 4.62 1.11
CA GLY A 83 25.81 5.66 2.11
C GLY A 83 24.46 6.35 1.93
N TYR A 84 23.60 5.89 1.00
CA TYR A 84 22.24 6.43 0.90
C TYR A 84 21.40 6.01 2.11
N ARG A 85 20.61 6.94 2.62
CA ARG A 85 19.56 6.67 3.61
C ARG A 85 18.32 6.21 2.84
N LEU A 86 17.80 5.04 3.16
CA LEU A 86 16.64 4.46 2.46
C LEU A 86 15.44 4.40 3.40
N PHE A 87 14.32 4.86 2.89
CA PHE A 87 13.03 4.87 3.58
C PHE A 87 11.97 4.22 2.71
N LEU A 88 11.01 3.54 3.32
CA LEU A 88 9.84 3.01 2.62
C LEU A 88 8.61 3.85 3.00
N LEU A 89 7.89 4.37 2.03
CA LEU A 89 6.59 5.02 2.19
C LEU A 89 5.53 4.27 1.37
N SER A 90 4.60 3.60 2.04
CA SER A 90 3.63 2.71 1.38
C SER A 90 2.19 2.97 1.83
N ASN A 91 1.29 3.07 0.84
CA ASN A 91 -0.15 2.88 1.07
C ASN A 91 -0.41 1.38 1.11
N THR A 92 -0.68 0.83 2.30
CA THR A 92 -0.84 -0.60 2.50
C THR A 92 -1.79 -0.90 3.67
N ILE A 93 -1.96 -2.16 3.98
CA ILE A 93 -2.74 -2.67 5.12
C ILE A 93 -1.89 -3.66 5.90
N ASP A 94 -2.19 -3.88 7.18
CA ASP A 94 -1.40 -4.81 8.00
C ASP A 94 -1.37 -6.23 7.43
N ILE A 95 -2.47 -6.71 6.86
CA ILE A 95 -2.54 -8.04 6.19
C ILE A 95 -1.43 -8.19 5.14
N HIS A 96 -1.26 -7.20 4.27
CA HIS A 96 -0.25 -7.22 3.21
C HIS A 96 1.15 -6.96 3.77
N TRP A 97 1.27 -6.04 4.71
CA TRP A 97 2.56 -5.69 5.31
C TRP A 97 3.19 -6.89 6.05
N ASP A 98 2.43 -7.55 6.90
CA ASP A 98 2.90 -8.70 7.66
C ASP A 98 3.32 -9.85 6.72
N TYR A 99 2.55 -10.10 5.66
CA TYR A 99 2.91 -11.07 4.63
C TYR A 99 4.20 -10.68 3.89
N CYS A 100 4.37 -9.40 3.52
CA CYS A 100 5.58 -8.92 2.87
C CYS A 100 6.81 -9.12 3.77
N VAL A 101 6.72 -8.76 5.05
CA VAL A 101 7.83 -8.92 6.01
C VAL A 101 8.19 -10.38 6.23
N GLU A 102 7.19 -11.25 6.32
CA GLU A 102 7.41 -12.67 6.56
C GLU A 102 7.89 -13.42 5.31
N LYS A 103 7.36 -13.12 4.13
CA LYS A 103 7.51 -13.96 2.94
C LYS A 103 8.25 -13.30 1.79
N LEU A 104 8.13 -11.98 1.58
CA LEU A 104 8.61 -11.35 0.36
C LEU A 104 9.91 -10.56 0.53
N PHE A 105 10.13 -9.92 1.67
CA PHE A 105 11.37 -9.20 1.95
C PHE A 105 12.58 -10.09 2.27
N PRO A 106 12.44 -11.29 2.88
CA PRO A 106 13.62 -12.10 3.21
C PRO A 106 14.47 -12.40 1.99
N TYR A 107 15.80 -12.18 2.10
CA TYR A 107 16.78 -12.46 1.06
C TYR A 107 18.17 -12.61 1.66
N GLN A 108 18.77 -13.79 1.53
CA GLN A 108 20.15 -14.09 1.98
C GLN A 108 20.46 -13.66 3.43
N GLY A 109 19.51 -13.86 4.32
CA GLY A 109 19.64 -13.48 5.74
C GLY A 109 19.27 -12.02 6.05
N HIS A 110 18.93 -11.22 5.04
CA HIS A 110 18.43 -9.85 5.20
C HIS A 110 16.91 -9.80 5.22
N ASN A 111 16.37 -8.79 5.87
CA ASN A 111 14.93 -8.49 5.90
C ASN A 111 14.71 -6.97 5.82
N VAL A 112 13.48 -6.52 5.99
CA VAL A 112 13.03 -5.13 5.78
C VAL A 112 13.87 -4.11 6.56
N GLU A 113 14.27 -4.41 7.78
CA GLU A 113 15.11 -3.58 8.63
C GLU A 113 16.55 -3.42 8.13
N ASP A 114 17.02 -4.37 7.30
CA ASP A 114 18.34 -4.26 6.67
C ASP A 114 18.32 -3.34 5.46
N TYR A 115 17.19 -3.25 4.77
CA TYR A 115 17.03 -2.39 3.60
C TYR A 115 16.73 -0.94 3.95
N PHE A 116 15.83 -0.72 4.92
CA PHE A 116 15.29 0.60 5.21
C PHE A 116 15.66 1.05 6.63
N GLU A 117 16.04 2.31 6.75
CA GLU A 117 16.27 2.94 8.05
C GLU A 117 14.96 3.10 8.82
N LYS A 118 13.88 3.39 8.10
CA LYS A 118 12.53 3.50 8.64
C LYS A 118 11.48 3.19 7.58
N VAL A 119 10.35 2.63 8.02
CA VAL A 119 9.19 2.40 7.18
C VAL A 119 8.02 3.28 7.64
N PHE A 120 7.32 3.86 6.66
CA PHE A 120 6.16 4.73 6.84
C PHE A 120 4.98 4.09 6.14
N LEU A 121 3.99 3.65 6.91
CA LEU A 121 2.87 2.87 6.42
C LEU A 121 1.59 3.65 6.67
N SER A 122 0.74 3.77 5.66
CA SER A 122 -0.49 4.56 5.71
C SER A 122 -1.39 4.18 6.89
N GLN A 123 -1.56 2.88 7.15
CA GLN A 123 -2.40 2.39 8.25
C GLN A 123 -1.83 2.68 9.65
N ARG A 124 -0.54 2.98 9.77
CA ARG A 124 0.11 3.36 11.04
C ARG A 124 0.20 4.87 11.23
N LEU A 125 0.22 5.62 10.13
CA LEU A 125 0.26 7.08 10.15
C LEU A 125 -1.15 7.70 10.13
N HIS A 126 -2.18 6.92 9.83
CA HIS A 126 -3.55 7.38 9.58
C HIS A 126 -3.64 8.42 8.45
N LEU A 127 -2.72 8.33 7.50
CA LEU A 127 -2.57 9.19 6.34
C LEU A 127 -2.24 8.33 5.13
N SER A 128 -2.60 8.76 3.93
CA SER A 128 -2.27 8.05 2.70
C SER A 128 -1.79 9.01 1.61
N LYS A 129 -0.87 8.56 0.77
CA LYS A 129 -0.52 9.26 -0.46
C LYS A 129 -1.79 9.39 -1.33
N PRO A 130 -2.02 10.49 -2.03
CA PRO A 130 -1.15 11.67 -2.25
C PRO A 130 -1.38 12.84 -1.26
N ASP A 131 -1.95 12.63 -0.07
CA ASP A 131 -2.13 13.70 0.92
C ASP A 131 -0.77 14.28 1.32
N ALA A 132 -0.60 15.61 1.21
CA ALA A 132 0.65 16.29 1.52
C ALA A 132 1.15 15.99 2.94
N ARG A 133 0.25 15.82 3.91
CA ARG A 133 0.57 15.55 5.31
C ARG A 133 1.40 14.29 5.52
N ILE A 134 1.24 13.25 4.68
CA ILE A 134 2.04 12.03 4.82
C ILE A 134 3.51 12.29 4.49
N TYR A 135 3.80 13.13 3.48
CA TYR A 135 5.16 13.51 3.11
C TYR A 135 5.77 14.44 4.14
N GLU A 136 5.01 15.42 4.65
CA GLU A 136 5.44 16.28 5.77
C GLU A 136 5.83 15.45 6.98
N GLU A 137 5.08 14.41 7.30
CA GLU A 137 5.36 13.50 8.40
C GLU A 137 6.64 12.68 8.14
N VAL A 138 6.88 12.23 6.90
CA VAL A 138 8.13 11.57 6.51
C VAL A 138 9.32 12.53 6.66
N ILE A 139 9.22 13.74 6.12
CA ILE A 139 10.27 14.78 6.22
C ILE A 139 10.63 15.00 7.69
N ARG A 140 9.63 15.21 8.53
CA ARG A 140 9.79 15.46 9.96
C ARG A 140 10.42 14.28 10.71
N GLN A 141 9.89 13.07 10.51
CA GLN A 141 10.32 11.88 11.28
C GLN A 141 11.64 11.29 10.80
N ALA A 142 11.94 11.40 9.52
CA ALA A 142 13.19 10.92 8.94
C ALA A 142 14.29 11.99 8.98
N ALA A 143 13.93 13.23 9.35
CA ALA A 143 14.84 14.39 9.34
C ALA A 143 15.61 14.47 8.01
N ILE A 144 14.89 14.39 6.89
CA ILE A 144 15.44 14.51 5.53
C ILE A 144 15.34 15.96 5.06
N VAL A 145 16.23 16.33 4.15
CA VAL A 145 16.18 17.59 3.39
C VAL A 145 15.45 17.28 2.07
N PRO A 146 14.29 17.90 1.79
CA PRO A 146 13.51 17.59 0.59
C PRO A 146 14.33 17.71 -0.69
N GLU A 147 15.08 18.78 -0.85
CA GLU A 147 15.89 19.07 -2.05
C GLU A 147 17.07 18.10 -2.24
N GLU A 148 17.43 17.33 -1.23
CA GLU A 148 18.46 16.28 -1.28
C GLU A 148 17.85 14.86 -1.33
N SER A 149 16.53 14.78 -1.48
CA SER A 149 15.79 13.52 -1.42
C SER A 149 15.16 13.19 -2.75
N LEU A 150 15.15 11.89 -3.08
CA LEU A 150 14.46 11.34 -4.25
C LEU A 150 13.34 10.41 -3.80
N PHE A 151 12.12 10.70 -4.25
CA PHE A 151 10.96 9.82 -4.07
C PHE A 151 10.65 9.08 -5.36
N ILE A 152 10.51 7.77 -5.26
CA ILE A 152 10.24 6.87 -6.40
C ILE A 152 8.87 6.24 -6.16
N ASP A 153 7.93 6.46 -7.08
CA ASP A 153 6.56 5.93 -7.00
C ASP A 153 6.01 5.69 -8.41
N ASP A 154 5.10 4.75 -8.57
CA ASP A 154 4.48 4.43 -9.85
C ASP A 154 3.34 5.39 -10.22
N LEU A 155 2.69 6.01 -9.24
CA LEU A 155 1.58 6.93 -9.44
C LEU A 155 2.06 8.37 -9.56
N GLN A 156 1.75 8.98 -10.70
CA GLN A 156 2.11 10.37 -10.96
C GLN A 156 1.56 11.34 -9.91
N GLU A 157 0.34 11.11 -9.43
CA GLU A 157 -0.27 11.95 -8.39
C GLU A 157 0.54 11.96 -7.08
N ASN A 158 1.15 10.83 -6.72
CA ASN A 158 2.04 10.72 -5.57
C ASN A 158 3.34 11.49 -5.79
N CYS A 159 3.91 11.41 -7.00
CA CYS A 159 5.10 12.17 -7.37
C CYS A 159 4.83 13.68 -7.31
N VAL A 160 3.75 14.16 -7.93
CA VAL A 160 3.36 15.57 -7.91
C VAL A 160 3.17 16.10 -6.48
N ALA A 161 2.56 15.30 -5.60
CA ALA A 161 2.37 15.71 -4.20
C ALA A 161 3.71 15.85 -3.45
N ALA A 162 4.68 14.97 -3.71
CA ALA A 162 6.03 15.07 -3.13
C ALA A 162 6.82 16.27 -3.70
N GLU A 163 6.73 16.52 -5.01
CA GLU A 163 7.38 17.69 -5.67
C GLU A 163 6.91 19.03 -5.10
N ASN A 164 5.63 19.15 -4.76
CA ASN A 164 5.08 20.34 -4.14
C ASN A 164 5.72 20.68 -2.78
N LEU A 165 6.40 19.72 -2.17
CA LEU A 165 7.15 19.88 -0.92
C LEU A 165 8.68 19.96 -1.14
N GLY A 166 9.12 20.07 -2.40
CA GLY A 166 10.54 20.23 -2.75
C GLY A 166 11.32 18.90 -2.88
N ILE A 167 10.66 17.75 -2.78
CA ILE A 167 11.31 16.44 -2.96
C ILE A 167 11.47 16.19 -4.47
N HIS A 168 12.65 15.76 -4.90
CA HIS A 168 12.81 15.26 -6.27
C HIS A 168 12.06 13.97 -6.46
N THR A 169 11.48 13.75 -7.65
CA THR A 169 10.70 12.54 -7.90
C THR A 169 11.14 11.81 -9.14
N PHE A 170 10.90 10.51 -9.15
CA PHE A 170 11.00 9.66 -10.32
C PHE A 170 9.75 8.79 -10.41
N GLN A 171 8.96 9.00 -11.47
CA GLN A 171 7.81 8.14 -11.71
C GLN A 171 8.29 6.82 -12.32
N ASN A 172 8.12 5.73 -11.57
CA ASN A 172 8.48 4.38 -11.98
C ASN A 172 7.34 3.74 -12.79
N VAL A 173 7.27 4.06 -14.08
CA VAL A 173 6.17 3.62 -14.96
C VAL A 173 6.25 2.13 -15.24
N GLU A 174 7.43 1.64 -15.60
CA GLU A 174 7.70 0.23 -15.74
C GLU A 174 8.28 -0.33 -14.43
N PHE A 175 7.96 -1.57 -14.13
CA PHE A 175 8.26 -2.20 -12.83
C PHE A 175 9.73 -2.09 -12.39
N ASP A 176 10.65 -2.06 -13.34
CA ASP A 176 12.11 -2.12 -13.11
C ASP A 176 12.86 -0.82 -13.43
N ASP A 177 12.19 0.24 -13.92
CA ASP A 177 12.83 1.50 -14.37
C ASP A 177 13.81 2.09 -13.35
N TRP A 178 13.47 2.04 -12.06
CA TRP A 178 14.29 2.60 -10.99
C TRP A 178 15.62 1.84 -10.76
N LEU A 179 15.73 0.60 -11.27
CA LEU A 179 16.96 -0.18 -11.13
C LEU A 179 18.13 0.41 -11.92
N ASP A 180 17.84 1.13 -13.02
CA ASP A 180 18.82 1.71 -13.91
C ASP A 180 19.17 3.16 -13.57
N LEU A 181 18.55 3.74 -12.52
CA LEU A 181 18.87 5.09 -12.08
C LEU A 181 20.34 5.19 -11.64
N GLU A 182 21.05 6.15 -12.20
CA GLU A 182 22.40 6.52 -11.76
C GLU A 182 22.29 7.34 -10.46
N LEU A 183 22.50 6.66 -9.32
CA LEU A 183 22.44 7.20 -7.96
C LEU A 183 23.80 7.02 -7.28
#